data_cd45b2b7927a45c6ec3d650840d97d2d
#
_entry.id   cd45b2b7927a45c6ec3d650840d97d2d
#
_cell.length_a   1.000
_cell.length_b   1.000
_cell.length_c   1.000
_cell.angle_alpha   90.00
_cell.angle_beta   90.00
_cell.angle_gamma   90.00
#
_symmetry.space_group_name_H-M   'P 1'
#
loop_
_entity.id
_entity.type
_entity.pdbx_description
1 polymer ?
#
loop_
_entity_poly.entity_id
_entity_poly.type
_entity_poly.pdbx_seq_one_letter_code
_entity_poly.pdbx_strand_id
1 'polypeptide(L)'
;MVIHTHDFYRSINDEFKEEQGKVKIKIGDIPVPWIGYFDLLYADKVRDVKTVARKMSGVSSAHARQASIYAVGTGREPWIDYISTTGVAPFEVKNVKQRIAEVENAALALQRTLSFSDDIFECCRCVFPDLDHWIWGETTKLAAKDIWQIGD
;
A
#
# COMPACT_ATOMS: atom_id res chain seq x y z
N MET A 1 -23.27 14.15 14.40
CA MET A 1 -23.90 13.73 13.13
C MET A 1 -22.98 12.70 12.50
N VAL A 2 -23.32 11.41 12.60
CA VAL A 2 -22.59 10.33 11.91
C VAL A 2 -23.01 10.44 10.45
N ILE A 3 -22.13 10.95 9.58
CA ILE A 3 -22.34 10.82 8.15
C ILE A 3 -22.14 9.33 7.86
N HIS A 4 -23.22 8.64 7.55
CA HIS A 4 -23.12 7.24 7.19
C HIS A 4 -22.21 7.14 5.96
N THR A 5 -21.23 6.25 6.00
CA THR A 5 -20.28 6.00 4.89
C THR A 5 -21.01 5.84 3.56
N HIS A 6 -22.17 5.18 3.60
CA HIS A 6 -23.08 5.02 2.48
C HIS A 6 -23.58 6.34 1.87
N ASP A 7 -23.90 7.34 2.70
CA ASP A 7 -24.39 8.64 2.21
C ASP A 7 -23.27 9.45 1.56
N PHE A 8 -22.03 9.31 2.07
CA PHE A 8 -20.84 9.92 1.46
C PHE A 8 -20.64 9.38 0.04
N TYR A 9 -20.61 8.07 -0.16
CA TYR A 9 -20.38 7.48 -1.48
C TYR A 9 -21.54 7.71 -2.44
N ARG A 10 -22.78 7.81 -1.96
CA ARG A 10 -23.94 8.24 -2.77
C ARG A 10 -23.85 9.69 -3.21
N SER A 11 -23.23 10.57 -2.42
CA SER A 11 -23.09 11.99 -2.74
C SER A 11 -22.01 12.26 -3.79
N ILE A 12 -21.12 11.30 -4.06
CA ILE A 12 -20.13 11.40 -5.13
C ILE A 12 -20.87 11.19 -6.46
N ASN A 13 -21.09 12.28 -7.18
CA ASN A 13 -21.80 12.28 -8.47
C ASN A 13 -20.92 11.80 -9.63
N ASP A 14 -20.08 10.80 -9.38
CA ASP A 14 -19.18 10.19 -10.35
C ASP A 14 -19.76 8.85 -10.83
N GLU A 15 -19.51 8.50 -12.09
CA GLU A 15 -19.92 7.21 -12.62
C GLU A 15 -19.09 6.09 -11.99
N PHE A 16 -19.72 5.33 -11.08
CA PHE A 16 -19.14 4.15 -10.46
C PHE A 16 -19.00 3.00 -11.46
N LYS A 17 -17.85 2.37 -11.53
CA LYS A 17 -17.55 1.30 -12.49
C LYS A 17 -17.31 -0.06 -11.85
N GLU A 18 -16.52 -0.11 -10.78
CA GLU A 18 -16.07 -1.37 -10.22
C GLU A 18 -15.75 -1.26 -8.74
N GLU A 19 -16.07 -2.31 -7.99
CA GLU A 19 -15.74 -2.51 -6.60
C GLU A 19 -14.69 -3.63 -6.48
N GLN A 20 -13.60 -3.39 -5.71
CA GLN A 20 -12.51 -4.34 -5.46
C GLN A 20 -11.82 -4.87 -6.73
N GLY A 21 -11.22 -3.99 -7.49
CA GLY A 21 -10.46 -4.38 -8.66
C GLY A 21 -8.96 -4.61 -8.38
N LYS A 22 -8.29 -5.24 -9.34
CA LYS A 22 -6.87 -5.59 -9.29
C LYS A 22 -6.09 -4.82 -10.35
N VAL A 23 -4.94 -4.28 -9.95
CA VAL A 23 -3.94 -3.76 -10.89
C VAL A 23 -2.69 -4.63 -10.90
N LYS A 24 -2.06 -4.74 -12.07
CA LYS A 24 -0.77 -5.38 -12.26
C LYS A 24 0.07 -4.46 -13.16
N ILE A 25 1.12 -3.88 -12.59
CA ILE A 25 1.97 -2.91 -13.31
C ILE A 25 3.44 -3.32 -13.25
N LYS A 26 4.21 -2.89 -14.26
CA LYS A 26 5.66 -2.95 -14.24
C LYS A 26 6.19 -1.56 -13.83
N ILE A 27 7.09 -1.51 -12.85
CA ILE A 27 7.73 -0.28 -12.40
C ILE A 27 9.24 -0.42 -12.69
N GLY A 28 9.78 0.45 -13.54
CA GLY A 28 11.17 0.40 -13.94
C GLY A 28 11.58 -0.96 -14.53
N ASP A 29 12.81 -1.37 -14.27
CA ASP A 29 13.38 -2.66 -14.72
C ASP A 29 13.26 -3.77 -13.68
N ILE A 30 12.35 -3.63 -12.71
CA ILE A 30 12.08 -4.66 -11.71
C ILE A 30 11.50 -5.91 -12.39
N PRO A 31 12.08 -7.11 -12.19
CA PRO A 31 11.68 -8.32 -12.92
C PRO A 31 10.28 -8.86 -12.53
N VAL A 32 9.81 -8.53 -11.32
CA VAL A 32 8.50 -8.94 -10.83
C VAL A 32 7.49 -7.80 -10.93
N PRO A 33 6.24 -8.06 -11.31
CA PRO A 33 5.22 -7.02 -11.38
C PRO A 33 4.76 -6.61 -9.98
N TRP A 34 4.36 -5.36 -9.86
CA TRP A 34 3.61 -4.86 -8.71
C TRP A 34 2.15 -5.23 -8.85
N ILE A 35 1.59 -5.79 -7.80
CA ILE A 35 0.19 -6.17 -7.74
C ILE A 35 -0.47 -5.38 -6.61
N GLY A 36 -1.60 -4.76 -6.90
CA GLY A 36 -2.40 -4.05 -5.92
C GLY A 36 -3.89 -4.31 -6.11
N TYR A 37 -4.65 -4.12 -5.03
CA TYR A 37 -6.10 -4.23 -5.03
C TYR A 37 -6.65 -2.92 -4.51
N PHE A 38 -7.44 -2.24 -5.35
CA PHE A 38 -8.15 -1.03 -4.96
C PHE A 38 -9.58 -1.35 -4.53
N ASP A 39 -10.19 -0.45 -3.75
CA ASP A 39 -11.54 -0.68 -3.25
C ASP A 39 -12.63 -0.21 -4.22
N LEU A 40 -12.47 0.98 -4.82
CA LEU A 40 -13.51 1.57 -5.67
C LEU A 40 -12.91 2.22 -6.92
N LEU A 41 -13.53 1.98 -8.08
CA LEU A 41 -13.18 2.60 -9.36
C LEU A 41 -14.33 3.43 -9.90
N TYR A 42 -14.05 4.68 -10.20
CA TYR A 42 -14.95 5.62 -10.86
C TYR A 42 -14.44 5.95 -12.28
N ALA A 43 -15.20 6.75 -13.01
CA ALA A 43 -14.84 7.15 -14.38
C ALA A 43 -13.47 7.84 -14.44
N ASP A 44 -13.15 8.69 -13.49
CA ASP A 44 -11.95 9.52 -13.42
C ASP A 44 -11.07 9.24 -12.19
N LYS A 45 -11.57 8.51 -11.19
CA LYS A 45 -10.91 8.30 -9.89
C LYS A 45 -10.77 6.82 -9.53
N VAL A 46 -9.68 6.49 -8.86
CA VAL A 46 -9.51 5.24 -8.11
C VAL A 46 -9.41 5.59 -6.63
N ARG A 47 -10.19 4.92 -5.78
CA ARG A 47 -10.25 5.17 -4.35
C ARG A 47 -9.87 3.94 -3.55
N ASP A 48 -9.18 4.20 -2.46
CA ASP A 48 -8.80 3.19 -1.49
C ASP A 48 -9.27 3.65 -0.10
N VAL A 49 -9.98 2.77 0.59
CA VAL A 49 -10.68 3.07 1.85
C VAL A 49 -9.85 2.61 3.03
N LYS A 50 -9.63 3.49 3.98
CA LYS A 50 -8.85 3.20 5.20
C LYS A 50 -9.64 3.56 6.45
N THR A 51 -9.88 2.57 7.30
CA THR A 51 -10.44 2.83 8.64
C THR A 51 -9.36 3.30 9.60
N VAL A 52 -9.64 4.36 10.34
CA VAL A 52 -8.69 4.97 11.27
C VAL A 52 -9.39 5.34 12.58
N ALA A 53 -8.65 5.24 13.70
CA ALA A 53 -9.19 5.58 15.02
C ALA A 53 -9.42 7.10 15.20
N ARG A 54 -8.65 7.93 14.49
CA ARG A 54 -8.71 9.41 14.60
C ARG A 54 -8.80 10.03 13.21
N LYS A 55 -9.46 11.18 13.13
CA LYS A 55 -9.54 11.97 11.89
C LYS A 55 -8.12 12.31 11.40
N MET A 56 -7.86 11.98 10.15
CA MET A 56 -6.60 12.31 9.48
C MET A 56 -6.64 13.75 8.96
N SER A 57 -5.48 14.41 8.99
CA SER A 57 -5.28 15.76 8.42
C SER A 57 -4.62 15.73 7.04
N GLY A 58 -4.27 14.55 6.53
CA GLY A 58 -3.63 14.36 5.23
C GLY A 58 -3.31 12.90 4.98
N VAL A 59 -2.77 12.61 3.79
CA VAL A 59 -2.41 11.25 3.37
C VAL A 59 -1.04 10.87 3.93
N SER A 60 -0.94 9.67 4.55
CA SER A 60 0.36 9.12 4.94
C SER A 60 1.21 8.77 3.71
N SER A 61 2.53 8.84 3.82
CA SER A 61 3.43 8.50 2.70
C SER A 61 3.24 7.06 2.22
N ALA A 62 2.94 6.12 3.12
CA ALA A 62 2.67 4.73 2.76
C ALA A 62 1.40 4.59 1.90
N HIS A 63 0.29 5.19 2.32
CA HIS A 63 -0.96 5.18 1.57
C HIS A 63 -0.84 5.96 0.25
N ALA A 64 -0.07 7.06 0.23
CA ALA A 64 0.19 7.80 -0.99
C ALA A 64 0.94 6.96 -2.03
N ARG A 65 1.94 6.17 -1.63
CA ARG A 65 2.63 5.23 -2.52
C ARG A 65 1.68 4.14 -3.04
N GLN A 66 0.89 3.54 -2.17
CA GLN A 66 -0.10 2.53 -2.52
C GLN A 66 -1.10 3.05 -3.57
N ALA A 67 -1.73 4.18 -3.30
CA ALA A 67 -2.71 4.78 -4.23
C ALA A 67 -2.08 5.20 -5.56
N SER A 68 -0.79 5.60 -5.55
CA SER A 68 -0.07 5.93 -6.78
C SER A 68 0.16 4.71 -7.69
N ILE A 69 0.34 3.51 -7.11
CA ILE A 69 0.38 2.26 -7.88
C ILE A 69 -0.97 2.01 -8.56
N TYR A 70 -2.08 2.25 -7.84
CA TYR A 70 -3.42 2.12 -8.41
C TYR A 70 -3.67 3.12 -9.53
N ALA A 71 -3.22 4.37 -9.35
CA ALA A 71 -3.33 5.40 -10.39
C ALA A 71 -2.64 5.00 -11.69
N VAL A 72 -1.42 4.47 -11.60
CA VAL A 72 -0.68 3.98 -12.78
C VAL A 72 -1.39 2.80 -13.44
N GLY A 73 -1.91 1.86 -12.63
CA GLY A 73 -2.57 0.67 -13.15
C GLY A 73 -3.94 0.91 -13.77
N THR A 74 -4.66 1.93 -13.30
CA THR A 74 -6.02 2.26 -13.77
C THR A 74 -6.08 3.46 -14.73
N GLY A 75 -5.04 4.29 -14.75
CA GLY A 75 -5.05 5.57 -15.46
C GLY A 75 -6.01 6.61 -14.85
N ARG A 76 -6.32 6.50 -13.54
CA ARG A 76 -7.27 7.34 -12.82
C ARG A 76 -6.58 8.17 -11.75
N GLU A 77 -7.24 9.25 -11.30
CA GLU A 77 -6.78 10.07 -10.18
C GLU A 77 -6.86 9.28 -8.87
N PRO A 78 -5.76 9.22 -8.08
CA PRO A 78 -5.76 8.45 -6.83
C PRO A 78 -6.34 9.24 -5.66
N TRP A 79 -7.22 8.60 -4.90
CA TRP A 79 -7.82 9.13 -3.69
C TRP A 79 -7.72 8.13 -2.53
N ILE A 80 -7.54 8.65 -1.32
CA ILE A 80 -7.65 7.90 -0.07
C ILE A 80 -8.82 8.45 0.74
N ASP A 81 -9.73 7.56 1.12
CA ASP A 81 -10.88 7.90 1.96
C ASP A 81 -10.64 7.36 3.36
N TYR A 82 -10.29 8.23 4.30
CA TYR A 82 -10.18 7.84 5.71
C TYR A 82 -11.54 7.86 6.39
N ILE A 83 -11.97 6.70 6.87
CA ILE A 83 -13.20 6.53 7.64
C ILE A 83 -12.85 6.48 9.13
N SER A 84 -13.45 7.36 9.90
CA SER A 84 -13.34 7.41 11.36
C SER A 84 -14.72 7.47 12.00
N THR A 85 -14.78 7.42 13.33
CA THR A 85 -16.02 7.62 14.09
C THR A 85 -16.66 8.99 13.87
N THR A 86 -15.92 9.97 13.35
CA THR A 86 -16.40 11.33 13.07
C THR A 86 -16.83 11.56 11.62
N GLY A 87 -16.71 10.53 10.75
CA GLY A 87 -17.10 10.60 9.34
C GLY A 87 -15.96 10.25 8.37
N VAL A 88 -16.17 10.58 7.10
CA VAL A 88 -15.22 10.32 6.01
C VAL A 88 -14.41 11.58 5.72
N ALA A 89 -13.11 11.43 5.56
CA ALA A 89 -12.16 12.46 5.15
C ALA A 89 -11.47 12.03 3.85
N PRO A 90 -11.93 12.51 2.67
CA PRO A 90 -11.34 12.18 1.39
C PRO A 90 -10.13 13.08 1.11
N PHE A 91 -9.06 12.48 0.57
CA PHE A 91 -7.86 13.19 0.15
C PHE A 91 -7.41 12.71 -1.23
N GLU A 92 -7.18 13.66 -2.12
CA GLU A 92 -6.48 13.41 -3.38
C GLU A 92 -5.00 13.17 -3.12
N VAL A 93 -4.42 12.15 -3.76
CA VAL A 93 -2.99 11.88 -3.67
C VAL A 93 -2.25 12.67 -4.75
N LYS A 94 -1.39 13.57 -4.31
CA LYS A 94 -0.55 14.40 -5.18
C LYS A 94 0.81 13.74 -5.48
N ASN A 95 1.48 14.27 -6.52
CA ASN A 95 2.85 13.89 -6.85
C ASN A 95 3.05 12.40 -7.17
N VAL A 96 2.12 11.78 -7.90
CA VAL A 96 2.13 10.35 -8.27
C VAL A 96 3.49 9.91 -8.82
N LYS A 97 4.11 10.68 -9.73
CA LYS A 97 5.43 10.36 -10.30
C LYS A 97 6.51 10.22 -9.22
N GLN A 98 6.54 11.14 -8.25
CA GLN A 98 7.49 11.07 -7.14
C GLN A 98 7.23 9.83 -6.28
N ARG A 99 5.97 9.52 -5.98
CA ARG A 99 5.60 8.33 -5.19
C ARG A 99 5.98 7.02 -5.88
N ILE A 100 5.83 6.96 -7.20
CA ILE A 100 6.29 5.80 -7.99
C ILE A 100 7.81 5.68 -7.97
N ALA A 101 8.56 6.78 -8.09
CA ALA A 101 10.01 6.74 -7.96
C ALA A 101 10.47 6.26 -6.55
N GLU A 102 9.76 6.65 -5.48
CA GLU A 102 10.01 6.13 -4.12
C GLU A 102 9.81 4.59 -4.06
N VAL A 103 8.74 4.08 -4.69
CA VAL A 103 8.42 2.65 -4.77
C VAL A 103 9.50 1.91 -5.57
N GLU A 104 9.90 2.44 -6.72
CA GLU A 104 10.96 1.87 -7.57
C GLU A 104 12.29 1.80 -6.80
N ASN A 105 12.70 2.87 -6.14
CA ASN A 105 13.93 2.90 -5.35
C ASN A 105 13.90 1.86 -4.22
N ALA A 106 12.77 1.69 -3.54
CA ALA A 106 12.62 0.66 -2.51
C ALA A 106 12.76 -0.76 -3.09
N ALA A 107 12.15 -1.01 -4.25
CA ALA A 107 12.25 -2.30 -4.93
C ALA A 107 13.66 -2.59 -5.43
N LEU A 108 14.36 -1.60 -5.98
CA LEU A 108 15.76 -1.72 -6.38
C LEU A 108 16.67 -1.99 -5.18
N ALA A 109 16.43 -1.36 -4.04
CA ALA A 109 17.17 -1.64 -2.82
C ALA A 109 16.97 -3.10 -2.36
N LEU A 110 15.73 -3.59 -2.37
CA LEU A 110 15.41 -4.98 -2.07
C LEU A 110 16.08 -5.94 -3.06
N GLN A 111 16.00 -5.65 -4.36
CA GLN A 111 16.66 -6.46 -5.40
C GLN A 111 18.18 -6.57 -5.19
N ARG A 112 18.83 -5.45 -4.84
CA ARG A 112 20.27 -5.45 -4.51
C ARG A 112 20.58 -6.30 -3.27
N THR A 113 19.77 -6.21 -2.23
CA THR A 113 19.90 -7.04 -1.04
C THR A 113 19.76 -8.53 -1.37
N LEU A 114 18.78 -8.91 -2.18
CA LEU A 114 18.58 -10.29 -2.61
C LEU A 114 19.64 -10.80 -3.58
N SER A 115 20.36 -9.91 -4.26
CA SER A 115 21.49 -10.25 -5.15
C SER A 115 22.85 -10.26 -4.44
N PHE A 116 22.88 -10.02 -3.14
CA PHE A 116 24.11 -9.98 -2.36
C PHE A 116 24.80 -11.36 -2.27
N SER A 117 24.00 -12.43 -2.16
CA SER A 117 24.47 -13.81 -2.06
C SER A 117 23.45 -14.75 -2.72
N ASP A 118 23.93 -15.91 -3.21
CA ASP A 118 23.06 -17.01 -3.65
C ASP A 118 22.43 -17.74 -2.43
N ASP A 119 22.97 -17.54 -1.22
CA ASP A 119 22.39 -18.03 0.02
C ASP A 119 21.36 -17.01 0.55
N ILE A 120 20.10 -17.40 0.57
CA ILE A 120 19.02 -16.55 1.09
C ILE A 120 19.20 -16.18 2.57
N PHE A 121 19.82 -17.05 3.37
CA PHE A 121 20.08 -16.75 4.78
C PHE A 121 21.12 -15.63 4.94
N GLU A 122 22.13 -15.58 4.08
CA GLU A 122 23.07 -14.45 4.02
C GLU A 122 22.34 -13.14 3.66
N CYS A 123 21.45 -13.19 2.66
CA CYS A 123 20.62 -12.04 2.30
C CYS A 123 19.72 -11.59 3.46
N CYS A 124 19.09 -12.52 4.17
CA CYS A 124 18.25 -12.22 5.34
C CYS A 124 19.04 -11.51 6.45
N ARG A 125 20.29 -11.85 6.65
CA ARG A 125 21.15 -11.20 7.67
C ARG A 125 21.51 -9.76 7.35
N CYS A 126 21.29 -9.30 6.11
CA CYS A 126 21.45 -7.88 5.74
C CYS A 126 20.36 -6.96 6.28
N VAL A 127 19.27 -7.51 6.82
CA VAL A 127 18.13 -6.77 7.36
C VAL A 127 17.77 -7.33 8.73
N PHE A 128 17.28 -6.48 9.64
CA PHE A 128 16.78 -6.92 10.94
C PHE A 128 15.25 -6.94 10.92
N PRO A 129 14.61 -8.07 11.29
CA PRO A 129 13.16 -8.19 11.25
C PRO A 129 12.49 -7.46 12.43
N ASP A 130 11.42 -6.72 12.16
CA ASP A 130 10.49 -6.24 13.18
C ASP A 130 9.48 -7.37 13.48
N LEU A 131 9.79 -8.23 14.44
CA LEU A 131 8.96 -9.40 14.80
C LEU A 131 7.66 -9.02 15.52
N ASP A 132 7.51 -7.78 15.98
CA ASP A 132 6.27 -7.29 16.58
C ASP A 132 5.24 -6.87 15.53
N HIS A 133 5.64 -6.76 14.26
CA HIS A 133 4.74 -6.42 13.18
C HIS A 133 3.69 -7.53 12.96
N TRP A 134 2.43 -7.13 12.80
CA TRP A 134 1.25 -8.03 12.69
C TRP A 134 1.32 -9.09 11.57
N ILE A 135 2.21 -8.90 10.57
CA ILE A 135 2.38 -9.84 9.46
C ILE A 135 3.00 -11.17 9.89
N TRP A 136 3.71 -11.17 11.02
CA TRP A 136 4.38 -12.36 11.52
C TRP A 136 3.40 -13.26 12.28
N GLY A 137 3.09 -14.45 11.73
CA GLY A 137 2.44 -15.51 12.49
C GLY A 137 3.42 -16.22 13.43
N GLU A 138 2.94 -16.93 14.44
CA GLU A 138 3.78 -17.58 15.46
C GLU A 138 4.84 -18.52 14.85
N THR A 139 4.44 -19.35 13.87
CA THR A 139 5.38 -20.27 13.19
C THR A 139 6.48 -19.53 12.45
N THR A 140 6.13 -18.41 11.77
CA THR A 140 7.11 -17.59 11.04
C THR A 140 8.02 -16.81 11.96
N LYS A 141 7.55 -16.39 13.14
CA LYS A 141 8.38 -15.77 14.19
C LYS A 141 9.44 -16.75 14.69
N LEU A 142 9.07 -18.00 14.93
CA LEU A 142 10.03 -19.04 15.36
C LEU A 142 11.11 -19.26 14.29
N ALA A 143 10.72 -19.42 13.03
CA ALA A 143 11.68 -19.56 11.94
C ALA A 143 12.59 -18.31 11.78
N ALA A 144 12.03 -17.11 11.96
CA ALA A 144 12.80 -15.89 11.93
C ALA A 144 13.83 -15.82 13.07
N LYS A 145 13.47 -16.21 14.29
CA LYS A 145 14.43 -16.28 15.42
C LYS A 145 15.64 -17.16 15.08
N ASP A 146 15.43 -18.31 14.45
CA ASP A 146 16.51 -19.21 14.02
C ASP A 146 17.40 -18.56 12.95
N ILE A 147 16.81 -17.94 11.93
CA ILE A 147 17.52 -17.28 10.82
C ILE A 147 18.39 -16.12 11.32
N TRP A 148 17.84 -15.26 12.17
CA TRP A 148 18.51 -14.08 12.70
C TRP A 148 19.26 -14.33 14.02
N GLN A 149 19.20 -15.55 14.57
CA GLN A 149 19.80 -15.94 15.85
C GLN A 149 19.36 -15.01 17.00
N ILE A 150 18.08 -14.67 17.03
CA ILE A 150 17.48 -13.84 18.07
C ILE A 150 17.09 -14.77 19.23
N GLY A 151 17.78 -14.62 20.36
CA GLY A 151 17.44 -15.35 21.60
C GLY A 151 16.08 -14.92 22.18
N ASP A 152 15.58 -15.71 23.13
CA ASP A 152 14.40 -15.36 23.93
C ASP A 152 14.73 -14.24 24.93
#